data_54f0d06bbac60d5bc7dcf0319945a3fe
#
_entry.id   54f0d06bbac60d5bc7dcf0319945a3fe
#
_cell.length_a   1.000
_cell.length_b   1.000
_cell.length_c   1.000
_cell.angle_alpha   90.00
_cell.angle_beta   90.00
_cell.angle_gamma   90.00
#
_symmetry.space_group_name_H-M   'P 1'
#
loop_
_entity.id
_entity.type
_entity.pdbx_description
1 polymer ?
#
loop_
_entity_poly.entity_id
_entity_poly.type
_entity_poly.pdbx_seq_one_letter_code
_entity_poly.pdbx_strand_id
1 'polypeptide(L)'
;GAPWVDAPALAARLNAVGLPGVRFRPTWFTPTFSKHAGQACAGVQLHVTDRDAFRPVRTGLAVLKALHDQHPEDFAFLPGEPPFFDRLAGVGDLRAAIVRGDTVETIEAGWQPGFAKFEALRRQYLQYPMP
;
A
#
# COMPACT_ATOMS: atom_id res chain seq x y z
N GLY A 1 10.84 -2.05 2.32
CA GLY A 1 11.92 -1.14 2.76
C GLY A 1 12.96 -0.90 1.67
N ALA A 2 13.83 0.08 1.93
CA ALA A 2 14.91 0.46 1.03
C ALA A 2 16.06 1.10 1.84
N PRO A 3 17.27 1.29 1.25
CA PRO A 3 18.40 1.90 1.96
C PRO A 3 18.16 3.35 2.41
N TRP A 4 17.29 4.06 1.70
CA TRP A 4 16.98 5.48 1.96
C TRP A 4 15.81 5.69 2.94
N VAL A 5 15.14 4.63 3.43
CA VAL A 5 13.98 4.76 4.32
C VAL A 5 14.39 5.09 5.75
N ASP A 6 13.79 6.12 6.35
CA ASP A 6 13.77 6.34 7.79
C ASP A 6 12.68 5.47 8.43
N ALA A 7 13.07 4.29 8.93
CA ALA A 7 12.14 3.32 9.48
C ALA A 7 11.39 3.80 10.74
N PRO A 8 12.05 4.47 11.73
CA PRO A 8 11.35 5.05 12.88
C PRO A 8 10.32 6.10 12.48
N ALA A 9 10.67 7.04 11.61
CA ALA A 9 9.76 8.08 11.16
C ALA A 9 8.58 7.51 10.36
N LEU A 10 8.84 6.53 9.47
CA LEU A 10 7.81 5.84 8.70
C LEU A 10 6.83 5.09 9.62
N ALA A 11 7.33 4.32 10.59
CA ALA A 11 6.50 3.60 11.54
C ALA A 11 5.65 4.53 12.40
N ALA A 12 6.23 5.62 12.90
CA ALA A 12 5.52 6.64 13.69
C ALA A 12 4.39 7.27 12.87
N ARG A 13 4.68 7.70 11.62
CA ARG A 13 3.69 8.27 10.71
C ARG A 13 2.54 7.31 10.44
N LEU A 14 2.82 6.05 10.09
CA LEU A 14 1.80 5.06 9.77
C LEU A 14 0.94 4.70 10.99
N ASN A 15 1.53 4.62 12.19
CA ASN A 15 0.78 4.39 13.42
C ASN A 15 -0.10 5.59 13.79
N ALA A 16 0.33 6.82 13.48
CA ALA A 16 -0.45 8.04 13.71
C ALA A 16 -1.70 8.13 12.83
N VAL A 17 -1.70 7.50 11.64
CA VAL A 17 -2.89 7.41 10.76
C VAL A 17 -4.02 6.62 11.43
N GLY A 18 -3.72 5.72 12.37
CA GLY A 18 -4.74 4.95 13.08
C GLY A 18 -5.45 3.89 12.22
N LEU A 19 -4.73 3.28 11.27
CA LEU A 19 -5.30 2.22 10.42
C LEU A 19 -5.85 1.06 11.26
N PRO A 20 -7.08 0.59 10.98
CA PRO A 20 -7.72 -0.43 11.80
C PRO A 20 -7.00 -1.78 11.67
N GLY A 21 -6.88 -2.49 12.79
CA GLY A 21 -6.41 -3.87 12.82
C GLY A 21 -4.94 -4.08 12.46
N VAL A 22 -4.11 -3.01 12.43
CA VAL A 22 -2.68 -3.11 12.10
C VAL A 22 -1.83 -2.18 12.96
N ARG A 23 -0.58 -2.61 13.23
CA ARG A 23 0.48 -1.82 13.83
C ARG A 23 1.76 -1.97 13.02
N PHE A 24 2.57 -0.93 13.02
CA PHE A 24 3.83 -0.87 12.29
C PHE A 24 5.00 -0.77 13.26
N ARG A 25 6.00 -1.60 13.05
CA ARG A 25 7.26 -1.58 13.80
C ARG A 25 8.40 -1.26 12.84
N PRO A 26 9.35 -0.39 13.20
CA PRO A 26 10.55 -0.19 12.40
C PRO A 26 11.35 -1.49 12.33
N THR A 27 11.96 -1.77 11.18
CA THR A 27 12.77 -2.95 10.95
C THR A 27 13.95 -2.63 10.04
N TRP A 28 15.03 -3.40 10.18
CA TRP A 28 16.24 -3.33 9.36
C TRP A 28 16.59 -4.72 8.86
N PHE A 29 17.04 -4.82 7.63
CA PHE A 29 17.40 -6.08 6.99
C PHE A 29 18.35 -5.85 5.82
N THR A 30 19.06 -6.90 5.41
CA THR A 30 19.90 -6.89 4.22
C THR A 30 19.38 -7.96 3.26
N PRO A 31 18.77 -7.57 2.11
CA PRO A 31 18.31 -8.54 1.12
C PRO A 31 19.47 -9.35 0.54
N THR A 32 19.25 -10.63 0.32
CA THR A 32 20.25 -11.52 -0.29
C THR A 32 20.14 -11.59 -1.81
N PHE A 33 19.01 -11.12 -2.37
CA PHE A 33 18.77 -11.14 -3.83
C PHE A 33 17.85 -9.96 -4.23
N SER A 34 17.67 -9.76 -5.56
CA SER A 34 16.79 -8.73 -6.15
C SER A 34 17.31 -7.30 -5.92
N LYS A 35 16.39 -6.32 -5.97
CA LYS A 35 16.71 -4.92 -5.74
C LYS A 35 17.31 -4.73 -4.34
N HIS A 36 18.36 -3.93 -4.24
CA HIS A 36 19.08 -3.66 -3.00
C HIS A 36 19.81 -4.87 -2.36
N ALA A 37 20.08 -5.96 -3.13
CA ALA A 37 20.84 -7.09 -2.63
C ALA A 37 22.20 -6.65 -2.04
N GLY A 38 22.53 -7.12 -0.84
CA GLY A 38 23.76 -6.79 -0.11
C GLY A 38 23.78 -5.40 0.54
N GLN A 39 22.73 -4.59 0.39
CA GLN A 39 22.63 -3.26 1.02
C GLN A 39 21.80 -3.31 2.30
N ALA A 40 22.23 -2.60 3.34
CA ALA A 40 21.41 -2.44 4.53
C ALA A 40 20.17 -1.59 4.20
N CYS A 41 18.99 -2.16 4.39
CA CYS A 41 17.70 -1.52 4.18
C CYS A 41 17.01 -1.27 5.51
N ALA A 42 16.22 -0.21 5.55
CA ALA A 42 15.30 0.07 6.64
C ALA A 42 13.85 0.10 6.12
N GLY A 43 12.89 -0.16 6.96
CA GLY A 43 11.48 -0.19 6.57
C GLY A 43 10.56 -0.47 7.74
N VAL A 44 9.36 -0.96 7.44
CA VAL A 44 8.38 -1.31 8.48
C VAL A 44 7.94 -2.77 8.34
N GLN A 45 7.73 -3.39 9.49
CA GLN A 45 7.06 -4.67 9.60
C GLN A 45 5.61 -4.43 10.03
N LEU A 46 4.66 -5.00 9.28
CA LEU A 46 3.24 -4.95 9.58
C LEU A 46 2.87 -6.06 10.54
N HIS A 47 2.15 -5.73 11.59
CA HIS A 47 1.55 -6.68 12.53
C HIS A 47 0.05 -6.53 12.46
N VAL A 48 -0.64 -7.52 11.89
CA VAL A 48 -2.11 -7.57 11.91
C VAL A 48 -2.55 -7.93 13.32
N THR A 49 -3.23 -7.02 14.00
CA THR A 49 -3.68 -7.15 15.38
C THR A 49 -5.14 -7.55 15.48
N ASP A 50 -5.93 -7.26 14.43
CA ASP A 50 -7.33 -7.63 14.30
C ASP A 50 -7.63 -7.92 12.83
N ARG A 51 -7.92 -9.18 12.50
CA ARG A 51 -8.14 -9.63 11.11
C ARG A 51 -9.44 -9.11 10.52
N ASP A 52 -10.47 -8.95 11.33
CA ASP A 52 -11.79 -8.53 10.88
C ASP A 52 -11.82 -7.03 10.59
N ALA A 53 -11.08 -6.26 11.38
CA ALA A 53 -10.92 -4.83 11.18
C ALA A 53 -9.90 -4.49 10.09
N PHE A 54 -8.91 -5.34 9.82
CA PHE A 54 -7.81 -5.06 8.90
C PHE A 54 -8.28 -4.82 7.46
N ARG A 55 -7.79 -3.74 6.86
CA ARG A 55 -8.09 -3.34 5.48
C ARG A 55 -6.81 -3.37 4.64
N PRO A 56 -6.48 -4.51 3.99
CA PRO A 56 -5.18 -4.72 3.35
C PRO A 56 -4.86 -3.72 2.23
N VAL A 57 -5.83 -3.44 1.36
CA VAL A 57 -5.64 -2.49 0.24
C VAL A 57 -5.39 -1.08 0.77
N ARG A 58 -6.24 -0.59 1.70
CA ARG A 58 -6.06 0.70 2.36
C ARG A 58 -4.70 0.81 3.05
N THR A 59 -4.30 -0.25 3.75
CA THR A 59 -3.00 -0.31 4.43
C THR A 59 -1.84 -0.24 3.44
N GLY A 60 -1.92 -0.99 2.33
CA GLY A 60 -0.91 -0.94 1.28
C GLY A 60 -0.77 0.45 0.65
N LEU A 61 -1.89 1.11 0.37
CA LEU A 61 -1.91 2.49 -0.14
C LEU A 61 -1.29 3.48 0.84
N ALA A 62 -1.65 3.38 2.13
CA ALA A 62 -1.08 4.24 3.16
C ALA A 62 0.44 4.09 3.27
N VAL A 63 0.97 2.85 3.17
CA VAL A 63 2.40 2.59 3.17
C VAL A 63 3.08 3.19 1.93
N LEU A 64 2.53 2.96 0.74
CA LEU A 64 3.09 3.50 -0.51
C LEU A 64 3.10 5.03 -0.50
N LYS A 65 1.99 5.63 -0.09
CA LYS A 65 1.88 7.09 0.02
C LYS A 65 2.85 7.66 1.06
N ALA A 66 2.97 7.04 2.21
CA ALA A 66 3.89 7.49 3.25
C ALA A 66 5.35 7.44 2.77
N LEU A 67 5.75 6.41 2.03
CA LEU A 67 7.08 6.30 1.43
C LEU A 67 7.31 7.37 0.36
N HIS A 68 6.35 7.57 -0.54
CA HIS A 68 6.41 8.60 -1.58
C HIS A 68 6.55 10.01 -0.97
N ASP A 69 5.73 10.32 0.04
CA ASP A 69 5.69 11.64 0.65
C ASP A 69 6.95 11.95 1.50
N GLN A 70 7.57 10.93 2.10
CA GLN A 70 8.79 11.10 2.90
C GLN A 70 10.06 11.17 2.04
N HIS A 71 10.04 10.51 0.88
CA HIS A 71 11.23 10.34 0.04
C HIS A 71 10.88 10.56 -1.44
N PRO A 72 10.39 11.75 -1.81
CA PRO A 72 9.92 12.02 -3.17
C PRO A 72 11.04 11.90 -4.23
N GLU A 73 12.29 12.15 -3.84
CA GLU A 73 13.43 12.06 -4.74
C GLU A 73 13.93 10.61 -4.95
N ASP A 74 13.70 9.74 -3.96
CA ASP A 74 14.20 8.37 -3.96
C ASP A 74 13.14 7.36 -4.39
N PHE A 75 11.85 7.70 -4.14
CA PHE A 75 10.73 6.82 -4.47
C PHE A 75 10.37 6.91 -5.94
N ALA A 76 10.43 5.78 -6.62
CA ALA A 76 9.99 5.68 -8.01
C ALA A 76 9.24 4.38 -8.27
N PHE A 77 8.18 4.46 -9.08
CA PHE A 77 7.54 3.28 -9.65
C PHE A 77 8.40 2.73 -10.79
N LEU A 78 8.49 1.39 -10.87
CA LEU A 78 9.23 0.75 -11.97
C LEU A 78 8.59 1.10 -13.32
N PRO A 79 9.41 1.46 -14.32
CA PRO A 79 8.93 1.76 -15.66
C PRO A 79 8.35 0.52 -16.36
N GLY A 80 7.69 0.72 -17.48
CA GLY A 80 7.13 -0.33 -18.32
C GLY A 80 5.93 0.18 -19.12
N GLU A 81 5.46 -0.63 -20.08
CA GLU A 81 4.30 -0.32 -20.93
C GLU A 81 3.30 -1.47 -20.90
N PRO A 82 2.23 -1.42 -20.06
CA PRO A 82 2.03 -0.47 -18.97
C PRO A 82 3.01 -0.65 -17.81
N PRO A 83 3.18 0.34 -16.91
CA PRO A 83 4.03 0.22 -15.73
C PRO A 83 3.68 -1.00 -14.88
N PHE A 84 4.70 -1.61 -14.27
CA PHE A 84 4.51 -2.86 -13.51
C PHE A 84 3.50 -2.71 -12.36
N PHE A 85 3.51 -1.57 -11.69
CA PHE A 85 2.55 -1.28 -10.62
C PHE A 85 1.11 -1.24 -11.12
N ASP A 86 0.86 -0.63 -12.30
CA ASP A 86 -0.48 -0.53 -12.89
C ASP A 86 -1.03 -1.93 -13.26
N ARG A 87 -0.16 -2.86 -13.67
CA ARG A 87 -0.53 -4.28 -13.88
C ARG A 87 -0.95 -4.98 -12.60
N LEU A 88 -0.22 -4.74 -11.49
CA LEU A 88 -0.55 -5.32 -10.19
C LEU A 88 -1.83 -4.73 -9.60
N ALA A 89 -2.02 -3.42 -9.76
CA ALA A 89 -3.20 -2.72 -9.26
C ALA A 89 -4.46 -3.01 -10.10
N GLY A 90 -4.28 -3.42 -11.37
CA GLY A 90 -5.37 -3.62 -12.32
C GLY A 90 -6.01 -2.32 -12.82
N VAL A 91 -5.48 -1.16 -12.43
CA VAL A 91 -5.95 0.18 -12.80
C VAL A 91 -4.76 1.13 -13.00
N GLY A 92 -4.84 2.01 -14.00
CA GLY A 92 -3.77 2.97 -14.31
C GLY A 92 -3.77 4.23 -13.46
N ASP A 93 -4.92 4.59 -12.90
CA ASP A 93 -5.10 5.90 -12.22
C ASP A 93 -4.50 5.90 -10.81
N LEU A 94 -4.34 4.74 -10.17
CA LEU A 94 -3.87 4.65 -8.78
C LEU A 94 -2.46 5.21 -8.59
N ARG A 95 -1.53 4.85 -9.48
CA ARG A 95 -0.17 5.38 -9.48
C ARG A 95 -0.17 6.90 -9.69
N ALA A 96 -0.96 7.37 -10.65
CA ALA A 96 -1.10 8.79 -10.93
C ALA A 96 -1.67 9.57 -9.74
N ALA A 97 -2.65 8.99 -9.03
CA ALA A 97 -3.24 9.57 -7.82
C ALA A 97 -2.21 9.70 -6.68
N ILE A 98 -1.38 8.67 -6.45
CA ILE A 98 -0.31 8.71 -5.45
C ILE A 98 0.69 9.82 -5.77
N VAL A 99 1.13 9.91 -7.04
CA VAL A 99 2.11 10.92 -7.50
C VAL A 99 1.54 12.34 -7.42
N ARG A 100 0.25 12.54 -7.68
CA ARG A 100 -0.43 13.84 -7.48
C ARG A 100 -0.54 14.26 -6.01
N GLY A 101 -0.35 13.32 -5.07
CA GLY A 101 -0.49 13.57 -3.64
C GLY A 101 -1.93 13.38 -3.12
N ASP A 102 -2.82 12.72 -3.88
CA ASP A 102 -4.19 12.46 -3.44
C ASP A 102 -4.18 11.68 -2.11
N THR A 103 -5.14 11.95 -1.22
CA THR A 103 -5.25 11.21 0.03
C THR A 103 -5.80 9.80 -0.20
N VAL A 104 -5.54 8.88 0.74
CA VAL A 104 -6.08 7.51 0.66
C VAL A 104 -7.61 7.54 0.60
N GLU A 105 -8.23 8.44 1.35
CA GLU A 105 -9.68 8.64 1.37
C GLU A 105 -10.22 9.09 0.01
N THR A 106 -9.53 10.03 -0.65
CA THR A 106 -9.90 10.51 -1.99
C THR A 106 -9.80 9.38 -3.03
N ILE A 107 -8.73 8.59 -2.96
CA ILE A 107 -8.53 7.44 -3.85
C ILE A 107 -9.65 6.41 -3.66
N GLU A 108 -9.96 6.03 -2.41
CA GLU A 108 -11.03 5.08 -2.11
C GLU A 108 -12.42 5.57 -2.50
N ALA A 109 -12.70 6.86 -2.33
CA ALA A 109 -13.97 7.46 -2.74
C ALA A 109 -14.20 7.30 -4.26
N GLY A 110 -13.14 7.39 -5.07
CA GLY A 110 -13.22 7.18 -6.51
C GLY A 110 -13.63 5.76 -6.94
N TRP A 111 -13.46 4.76 -6.07
CA TRP A 111 -13.80 3.37 -6.36
C TRP A 111 -15.27 3.01 -6.09
N GLN A 112 -15.98 3.81 -5.28
CA GLN A 112 -17.33 3.47 -4.80
C GLN A 112 -18.33 3.14 -5.92
N PRO A 113 -18.41 3.90 -7.04
CA PRO A 113 -19.35 3.57 -8.12
C PRO A 113 -19.06 2.21 -8.79
N GLY A 114 -17.77 1.87 -8.95
CA GLY A 114 -17.35 0.58 -9.51
C GLY A 114 -17.58 -0.57 -8.54
N PHE A 115 -17.34 -0.34 -7.24
CA PHE A 115 -17.51 -1.32 -6.20
C PHE A 115 -18.97 -1.79 -6.07
N ALA A 116 -19.94 -0.87 -6.10
CA ALA A 116 -21.35 -1.20 -6.03
C ALA A 116 -21.81 -2.11 -7.20
N LYS A 117 -21.33 -1.81 -8.43
CA LYS A 117 -21.59 -2.68 -9.60
C LYS A 117 -20.96 -4.06 -9.44
N PHE A 118 -19.73 -4.11 -8.99
CA PHE A 118 -19.01 -5.37 -8.77
C PHE A 118 -19.68 -6.23 -7.70
N GLU A 119 -20.12 -5.64 -6.57
CA GLU A 119 -20.81 -6.36 -5.51
C GLU A 119 -22.13 -6.98 -6.00
N ALA A 120 -22.92 -6.25 -6.78
CA ALA A 120 -24.15 -6.77 -7.37
C ALA A 120 -23.88 -7.96 -8.31
N LEU A 121 -22.83 -7.88 -9.12
CA LEU A 121 -22.42 -8.97 -10.00
C LEU A 121 -21.86 -10.16 -9.22
N ARG A 122 -20.94 -9.91 -8.29
CA ARG A 122 -20.26 -10.92 -7.47
C ARG A 122 -21.25 -11.82 -6.73
N ARG A 123 -22.30 -11.25 -6.15
CA ARG A 123 -23.32 -12.01 -5.39
C ARG A 123 -23.95 -13.15 -6.17
N GLN A 124 -24.03 -13.05 -7.50
CA GLN A 124 -24.62 -14.08 -8.37
C GLN A 124 -23.70 -15.32 -8.51
N TYR A 125 -22.42 -15.18 -8.19
CA TYR A 125 -21.40 -16.23 -8.36
C TYR A 125 -20.84 -16.77 -7.05
N LEU A 126 -21.32 -16.27 -5.90
CA LEU A 126 -20.87 -16.78 -4.60
C LEU A 126 -21.42 -18.19 -4.38
N GLN A 127 -20.51 -19.13 -4.10
CA GLN A 127 -20.87 -20.50 -3.76
C GLN A 127 -21.15 -20.68 -2.26
N TYR A 128 -20.71 -19.75 -1.44
CA TYR A 128 -20.90 -19.76 0.01
C TYR A 128 -21.57 -18.47 0.47
N PRO A 129 -22.43 -18.52 1.50
CA PRO A 129 -23.03 -17.33 2.06
C PRO A 129 -21.96 -16.39 2.60
N MET A 130 -22.21 -15.09 2.48
CA MET A 130 -21.37 -14.09 3.12
C MET A 130 -21.55 -14.14 4.63
N PRO A 131 -20.48 -14.03 5.42
CA PRO A 131 -20.60 -13.91 6.87
C PRO A 131 -21.29 -12.63 7.29
#